data_dfea157c9ab31644fb6b793cef0f1219
#
_entry.id   dfea157c9ab31644fb6b793cef0f1219
#
_cell.length_a   1.000
_cell.length_b   1.000
_cell.length_c   1.000
_cell.angle_alpha   90.00
_cell.angle_beta   90.00
_cell.angle_gamma   90.00
#
_symmetry.space_group_name_H-M   'P 1'
#
loop_
_entity.id
_entity.type
_entity.pdbx_description
1 polymer ?
#
loop_
_entity_poly.entity_id
_entity_poly.type
_entity_poly.pdbx_seq_one_letter_code
_entity_poly.pdbx_strand_id
1 'polypeptide(L)'
;TSWVPARRLSTRQLKSTLFPNTVYINSIREMSMSKSLNHLLQDARIWQGHKPQKHASPAEHTGYQVLDNQLGGLGWPKGALSECLLDSCGIGELHLVLPLMQKVARQGKTIFWLNPPHTPYAPALARAGVNTDQLVLVQTHDSADFLWTLENCLRSPVTGLVMAWPGKLATRDIRRLQLASEAGNNVCILFRERRQAEQHSPAALRLELIPGEHQDLKINILKRRGSWPGQRCTLALGHRAGIQASDPTGVIQGPWSQDGAT
;
A
#
# COMPACT_ATOMS: atom_id res chain seq x y z
N THR A 1 -42.89 -57.12 -48.09
CA THR A 1 -41.96 -56.02 -47.89
C THR A 1 -42.35 -55.24 -46.63
N SER A 2 -41.82 -55.67 -45.47
CA SER A 2 -42.08 -55.08 -44.20
C SER A 2 -40.97 -54.02 -43.88
N TRP A 3 -41.38 -52.82 -43.67
CA TRP A 3 -40.53 -51.70 -43.32
C TRP A 3 -40.34 -51.68 -41.81
N VAL A 4 -39.09 -51.84 -41.31
CA VAL A 4 -38.75 -51.75 -39.89
C VAL A 4 -38.18 -50.35 -39.63
N PRO A 5 -38.72 -49.56 -38.69
CA PRO A 5 -38.21 -48.23 -38.42
C PRO A 5 -36.87 -48.32 -37.69
N ALA A 6 -35.86 -47.56 -38.17
CA ALA A 6 -34.54 -47.44 -37.56
C ALA A 6 -34.66 -46.82 -36.16
N ARG A 7 -34.21 -47.55 -35.13
CA ARG A 7 -34.04 -47.01 -33.77
C ARG A 7 -33.02 -45.89 -33.77
N ARG A 8 -33.40 -44.73 -33.32
CA ARG A 8 -32.46 -43.62 -33.00
C ARG A 8 -31.53 -44.05 -31.86
N LEU A 9 -30.29 -44.34 -32.17
CA LEU A 9 -29.25 -44.54 -31.17
C LEU A 9 -28.86 -43.19 -30.60
N SER A 10 -28.68 -43.09 -29.27
CA SER A 10 -28.23 -41.88 -28.63
C SER A 10 -26.77 -41.55 -29.03
N THR A 11 -26.41 -40.28 -29.04
CA THR A 11 -25.07 -39.78 -29.42
C THR A 11 -23.93 -40.48 -28.67
N ARG A 12 -24.25 -41.09 -27.51
CA ARG A 12 -23.33 -41.87 -26.67
C ARG A 12 -23.10 -43.28 -27.24
N GLN A 13 -24.13 -43.89 -27.83
CA GLN A 13 -24.03 -45.23 -28.41
C GLN A 13 -23.37 -45.23 -29.77
N LEU A 14 -23.53 -44.16 -30.59
CA LEU A 14 -22.85 -43.99 -31.87
C LEU A 14 -21.31 -43.84 -31.72
N LYS A 15 -20.84 -43.23 -30.64
CA LYS A 15 -19.41 -43.07 -30.39
C LYS A 15 -18.70 -44.36 -29.97
N SER A 16 -19.35 -45.28 -29.29
CA SER A 16 -18.77 -46.56 -28.86
C SER A 16 -18.68 -47.61 -29.97
N THR A 17 -19.49 -47.47 -31.04
CA THR A 17 -19.52 -48.43 -32.14
C THR A 17 -18.56 -48.11 -33.27
N LEU A 18 -18.18 -46.84 -33.42
CA LEU A 18 -17.32 -46.36 -34.52
C LEU A 18 -15.82 -46.23 -34.13
N PHE A 19 -15.51 -46.15 -32.84
CA PHE A 19 -14.13 -46.02 -32.38
C PHE A 19 -13.88 -46.82 -31.09
N PRO A 20 -13.63 -48.14 -31.19
CA PRO A 20 -13.45 -49.01 -30.00
C PRO A 20 -12.20 -48.71 -29.17
N ASN A 21 -11.26 -47.91 -29.67
CA ASN A 21 -10.02 -47.55 -29.00
C ASN A 21 -9.93 -46.06 -28.61
N THR A 22 -11.03 -45.34 -28.55
CA THR A 22 -11.02 -43.96 -28.04
C THR A 22 -11.01 -44.04 -26.53
N VAL A 23 -9.84 -44.19 -25.96
CA VAL A 23 -9.59 -43.95 -24.52
C VAL A 23 -10.05 -42.51 -24.26
N TYR A 24 -10.91 -42.36 -23.27
CA TYR A 24 -11.42 -41.06 -22.83
C TYR A 24 -10.25 -40.19 -22.33
N ILE A 25 -9.59 -39.49 -23.24
CA ILE A 25 -8.51 -38.53 -22.92
C ILE A 25 -9.04 -37.42 -22.01
N ASN A 26 -10.36 -37.15 -22.04
CA ASN A 26 -10.96 -36.13 -21.21
C ASN A 26 -10.91 -36.43 -19.71
N SER A 27 -11.08 -37.68 -19.28
CA SER A 27 -11.05 -38.00 -17.84
C SER A 27 -9.64 -37.96 -17.27
N ILE A 28 -8.64 -38.37 -18.06
CA ILE A 28 -7.22 -38.31 -17.64
C ILE A 28 -6.74 -36.85 -17.66
N ARG A 29 -7.17 -36.05 -18.64
CA ARG A 29 -6.83 -34.64 -18.75
C ARG A 29 -7.49 -33.82 -17.64
N GLU A 30 -8.74 -34.12 -17.28
CA GLU A 30 -9.44 -33.47 -16.17
C GLU A 30 -8.83 -33.84 -14.81
N MET A 31 -8.47 -35.11 -14.58
CA MET A 31 -7.79 -35.53 -13.35
C MET A 31 -6.37 -34.94 -13.22
N SER A 32 -5.62 -34.87 -14.32
CA SER A 32 -4.29 -34.29 -14.32
C SER A 32 -4.34 -32.77 -14.16
N MET A 33 -5.27 -32.10 -14.85
CA MET A 33 -5.52 -30.66 -14.70
C MET A 33 -6.00 -30.29 -13.28
N SER A 34 -6.87 -31.11 -12.70
CA SER A 34 -7.35 -30.89 -11.33
C SER A 34 -6.22 -31.01 -10.28
N LYS A 35 -5.33 -31.99 -10.43
CA LYS A 35 -4.16 -32.13 -9.55
C LYS A 35 -3.18 -30.98 -9.71
N SER A 36 -2.89 -30.56 -10.93
CA SER A 36 -2.02 -29.41 -11.23
C SER A 36 -2.64 -28.11 -10.72
N LEU A 37 -3.93 -27.92 -10.94
CA LEU A 37 -4.65 -26.74 -10.43
C LEU A 37 -4.66 -26.70 -8.90
N ASN A 38 -4.94 -27.81 -8.24
CA ASN A 38 -4.91 -27.88 -6.78
C ASN A 38 -3.50 -27.62 -6.22
N HIS A 39 -2.47 -28.11 -6.88
CA HIS A 39 -1.09 -27.79 -6.50
C HIS A 39 -0.78 -26.30 -6.68
N LEU A 40 -1.19 -25.69 -7.77
CA LEU A 40 -1.06 -24.26 -8.00
C LEU A 40 -1.85 -23.44 -6.96
N LEU A 41 -3.05 -23.86 -6.62
CA LEU A 41 -3.89 -23.19 -5.62
C LEU A 41 -3.37 -23.30 -4.18
N GLN A 42 -2.40 -24.19 -3.94
CA GLN A 42 -1.67 -24.27 -2.67
C GLN A 42 -0.44 -23.35 -2.62
N ASP A 43 -0.01 -22.80 -3.77
CA ASP A 43 1.09 -21.84 -3.80
C ASP A 43 0.65 -20.51 -3.16
N ALA A 44 1.34 -20.13 -2.09
CA ALA A 44 1.08 -18.91 -1.32
C ALA A 44 1.14 -17.61 -2.17
N ARG A 45 1.78 -17.66 -3.34
CA ARG A 45 1.90 -16.52 -4.26
C ARG A 45 0.69 -16.36 -5.18
N ILE A 46 -0.20 -17.37 -5.26
CA ILE A 46 -1.38 -17.33 -6.11
C ILE A 46 -2.59 -16.88 -5.28
N TRP A 47 -3.11 -15.72 -5.61
CA TRP A 47 -4.32 -15.20 -4.99
C TRP A 47 -5.58 -15.83 -5.60
N GLN A 48 -6.45 -16.36 -4.74
CA GLN A 48 -7.77 -16.86 -5.08
C GLN A 48 -8.82 -15.82 -4.71
N GLY A 49 -9.49 -15.24 -5.71
CA GLY A 49 -10.40 -14.09 -5.55
C GLY A 49 -11.54 -14.26 -4.53
N HIS A 50 -11.87 -15.48 -4.12
CA HIS A 50 -12.94 -15.79 -3.17
C HIS A 50 -12.45 -16.26 -1.80
N LYS A 51 -11.12 -16.42 -1.62
CA LYS A 51 -10.55 -16.84 -0.34
C LYS A 51 -9.64 -15.76 0.22
N PRO A 52 -9.76 -15.39 1.49
CA PRO A 52 -8.76 -14.55 2.13
C PRO A 52 -7.41 -15.25 2.04
N GLN A 53 -6.39 -14.52 1.62
CA GLN A 53 -5.04 -15.06 1.46
C GLN A 53 -4.53 -15.49 2.85
N LYS A 54 -4.33 -16.81 3.07
CA LYS A 54 -3.81 -17.35 4.34
C LYS A 54 -2.38 -16.94 4.65
N HIS A 55 -1.61 -16.54 3.63
CA HIS A 55 -0.25 -16.01 3.79
C HIS A 55 -0.30 -14.51 3.53
N ALA A 56 -0.46 -13.76 4.60
CA ALA A 56 -0.35 -12.33 4.56
C ALA A 56 1.07 -11.94 4.10
N SER A 57 1.17 -11.13 3.04
CA SER A 57 2.45 -10.48 2.72
C SER A 57 2.94 -9.74 3.96
N PRO A 58 4.26 -9.70 4.22
CA PRO A 58 4.80 -8.93 5.35
C PRO A 58 4.21 -7.53 5.35
N ALA A 59 3.77 -7.06 6.51
CA ALA A 59 3.15 -5.74 6.64
C ALA A 59 3.49 -5.12 8.00
N GLU A 60 3.39 -3.81 8.08
CA GLU A 60 3.57 -3.04 9.31
C GLU A 60 2.25 -2.36 9.67
N HIS A 61 1.78 -2.55 10.91
CA HIS A 61 0.55 -1.90 11.37
C HIS A 61 0.60 -0.38 11.14
N THR A 62 -0.51 0.19 10.72
CA THR A 62 -0.62 1.65 10.52
C THR A 62 -0.60 2.39 11.85
N GLY A 63 -0.97 1.72 12.92
CA GLY A 63 -1.20 2.28 14.25
C GLY A 63 -2.62 2.83 14.43
N TYR A 64 -3.47 2.65 13.43
CA TYR A 64 -4.89 2.95 13.48
C TYR A 64 -5.68 1.68 13.22
N GLN A 65 -6.29 1.12 14.27
CA GLN A 65 -7.03 -0.13 14.19
C GLN A 65 -8.13 -0.11 13.14
N VAL A 66 -8.79 1.05 12.98
CA VAL A 66 -9.85 1.23 11.97
C VAL A 66 -9.30 1.03 10.56
N LEU A 67 -8.13 1.60 10.26
CA LEU A 67 -7.48 1.43 8.96
C LEU A 67 -6.92 0.02 8.80
N ASP A 68 -6.26 -0.52 9.82
CA ASP A 68 -5.73 -1.89 9.77
C ASP A 68 -6.83 -2.91 9.48
N ASN A 69 -8.01 -2.77 10.09
CA ASN A 69 -9.17 -3.62 9.82
C ASN A 69 -9.60 -3.55 8.35
N GLN A 70 -9.66 -2.34 7.77
CA GLN A 70 -9.97 -2.16 6.36
C GLN A 70 -8.86 -2.71 5.44
N LEU A 71 -7.62 -2.72 5.92
CA LEU A 71 -6.49 -3.37 5.25
C LEU A 71 -6.37 -4.87 5.55
N GLY A 72 -7.43 -5.49 6.10
CA GLY A 72 -7.50 -6.92 6.40
C GLY A 72 -6.63 -7.36 7.57
N GLY A 73 -6.43 -6.47 8.54
CA GLY A 73 -5.64 -6.70 9.73
C GLY A 73 -4.12 -6.57 9.53
N LEU A 74 -3.66 -6.09 8.36
CA LEU A 74 -2.25 -6.14 7.99
C LEU A 74 -1.52 -4.79 8.13
N GLY A 75 -2.12 -3.69 7.65
CA GLY A 75 -1.48 -2.36 7.62
C GLY A 75 -0.66 -2.08 6.35
N TRP A 76 0.44 -1.35 6.48
CA TRP A 76 1.32 -0.97 5.37
C TRP A 76 2.05 -2.19 4.80
N PRO A 77 1.93 -2.47 3.48
CA PRO A 77 2.64 -3.59 2.88
C PRO A 77 4.16 -3.35 2.92
N LYS A 78 4.90 -4.36 3.35
CA LYS A 78 6.36 -4.35 3.41
C LYS A 78 6.93 -5.01 2.16
N GLY A 79 8.07 -4.54 1.68
CA GLY A 79 8.61 -4.95 0.40
C GLY A 79 7.70 -4.57 -0.77
N ALA A 80 6.94 -3.47 -0.63
CA ALA A 80 6.02 -3.03 -1.66
C ALA A 80 5.77 -1.52 -1.58
N LEU A 81 5.29 -0.95 -2.70
CA LEU A 81 4.93 0.46 -2.77
C LEU A 81 3.49 0.68 -2.32
N SER A 82 3.30 1.72 -1.53
CA SER A 82 2.02 2.34 -1.22
C SER A 82 1.95 3.73 -1.84
N GLU A 83 0.85 4.08 -2.47
CA GLU A 83 0.57 5.42 -2.95
C GLU A 83 -0.49 6.08 -2.07
N CYS A 84 -0.18 7.25 -1.54
CA CYS A 84 -1.12 8.15 -0.89
C CYS A 84 -1.41 9.30 -1.85
N LEU A 85 -2.65 9.39 -2.30
CA LEU A 85 -3.12 10.33 -3.32
C LEU A 85 -3.89 11.46 -2.63
N LEU A 86 -3.43 12.70 -2.80
CA LEU A 86 -3.99 13.88 -2.12
C LEU A 86 -4.00 15.10 -3.05
N ASP A 87 -4.91 16.03 -2.81
CA ASP A 87 -5.00 17.27 -3.58
C ASP A 87 -3.99 18.32 -3.09
N SER A 88 -3.72 18.34 -1.77
CA SER A 88 -2.79 19.27 -1.14
C SER A 88 -2.11 18.62 0.06
N CYS A 89 -0.91 19.09 0.39
CA CYS A 89 -0.21 18.69 1.60
C CYS A 89 -0.77 19.42 2.84
N GLY A 90 -0.51 18.88 4.04
CA GLY A 90 -0.97 19.47 5.30
C GLY A 90 -2.38 19.05 5.72
N ILE A 91 -2.96 18.05 5.10
CA ILE A 91 -4.29 17.50 5.43
C ILE A 91 -4.25 16.42 6.54
N GLY A 92 -3.08 16.16 7.13
CA GLY A 92 -2.88 15.11 8.13
C GLY A 92 -2.16 13.88 7.62
N GLU A 93 -1.65 13.89 6.39
CA GLU A 93 -0.91 12.76 5.78
C GLU A 93 0.31 12.33 6.60
N LEU A 94 1.00 13.28 7.25
CA LEU A 94 2.11 12.95 8.12
C LEU A 94 1.65 12.30 9.43
N HIS A 95 0.50 12.72 9.98
CA HIS A 95 -0.07 12.07 11.16
C HIS A 95 -0.43 10.60 10.86
N LEU A 96 -0.93 10.33 9.67
CA LEU A 96 -1.22 8.96 9.23
C LEU A 96 0.02 8.06 9.30
N VAL A 97 1.19 8.57 8.97
CA VAL A 97 2.44 7.80 8.92
C VAL A 97 3.24 7.87 10.23
N LEU A 98 2.92 8.81 11.10
CA LEU A 98 3.66 9.05 12.35
C LEU A 98 3.86 7.80 13.23
N PRO A 99 2.87 6.90 13.43
CA PRO A 99 3.09 5.68 14.21
C PRO A 99 4.11 4.74 13.61
N LEU A 100 4.13 4.67 12.26
CA LEU A 100 5.11 3.87 11.55
C LEU A 100 6.51 4.48 11.70
N MET A 101 6.65 5.81 11.58
CA MET A 101 7.92 6.51 11.80
C MET A 101 8.47 6.23 13.20
N GLN A 102 7.64 6.36 14.24
CA GLN A 102 8.02 6.06 15.62
C GLN A 102 8.52 4.61 15.78
N LYS A 103 7.82 3.65 15.16
CA LYS A 103 8.19 2.24 15.20
C LYS A 103 9.53 1.99 14.53
N VAL A 104 9.72 2.51 13.31
CA VAL A 104 10.94 2.35 12.50
C VAL A 104 12.13 2.99 13.21
N ALA A 105 11.97 4.20 13.76
CA ALA A 105 13.01 4.89 14.53
C ALA A 105 13.43 4.11 15.76
N ARG A 106 12.46 3.54 16.51
CA ARG A 106 12.77 2.66 17.68
C ARG A 106 13.50 1.38 17.30
N GLN A 107 13.35 0.90 16.07
CA GLN A 107 14.11 -0.24 15.54
C GLN A 107 15.54 0.13 15.12
N GLY A 108 15.95 1.39 15.24
CA GLY A 108 17.25 1.89 14.81
C GLY A 108 17.39 1.90 13.27
N LYS A 109 16.28 1.84 12.53
CA LYS A 109 16.29 1.87 11.07
C LYS A 109 16.14 3.28 10.54
N THR A 110 16.73 3.53 9.38
CA THR A 110 16.70 4.83 8.73
C THR A 110 15.35 5.10 8.08
N ILE A 111 14.88 6.35 8.23
CA ILE A 111 13.69 6.90 7.58
C ILE A 111 14.18 7.91 6.55
N PHE A 112 13.94 7.66 5.27
CA PHE A 112 14.27 8.60 4.21
C PHE A 112 13.04 9.42 3.80
N TRP A 113 13.25 10.74 3.69
CA TRP A 113 12.30 11.68 3.11
C TRP A 113 12.88 12.27 1.85
N LEU A 114 12.31 11.94 0.68
CA LEU A 114 12.77 12.39 -0.61
C LEU A 114 11.86 13.48 -1.16
N ASN A 115 12.44 14.64 -1.42
CA ASN A 115 11.76 15.81 -1.98
C ASN A 115 10.45 16.18 -1.27
N PRO A 116 10.41 16.26 0.08
CA PRO A 116 9.20 16.74 0.74
C PRO A 116 8.90 18.18 0.29
N PRO A 117 7.62 18.56 0.18
CA PRO A 117 7.22 19.91 -0.26
C PRO A 117 7.64 21.01 0.73
N HIS A 118 7.85 20.63 1.98
CA HIS A 118 8.27 21.53 3.06
C HIS A 118 9.32 20.83 3.94
N THR A 119 10.25 21.61 4.48
CA THR A 119 11.18 21.10 5.49
C THR A 119 10.42 20.69 6.75
N PRO A 120 10.57 19.44 7.21
CA PRO A 120 9.88 18.99 8.42
C PRO A 120 10.38 19.75 9.66
N TYR A 121 9.46 20.11 10.55
CA TYR A 121 9.80 20.74 11.82
C TYR A 121 10.28 19.69 12.83
N ALA A 122 11.61 19.53 12.94
CA ALA A 122 12.25 18.51 13.76
C ALA A 122 11.80 18.51 15.23
N PRO A 123 11.58 19.65 15.92
CA PRO A 123 11.09 19.64 17.30
C PRO A 123 9.68 19.04 17.44
N ALA A 124 8.82 19.18 16.43
CA ALA A 124 7.50 18.54 16.46
C ALA A 124 7.60 17.01 16.30
N LEU A 125 8.50 16.54 15.43
CA LEU A 125 8.75 15.10 15.26
C LEU A 125 9.34 14.50 16.53
N ALA A 126 10.30 15.18 17.18
CA ALA A 126 10.89 14.74 18.44
C ALA A 126 9.83 14.66 19.56
N ARG A 127 8.98 15.69 19.69
CA ARG A 127 7.85 15.67 20.66
C ARG A 127 6.86 14.56 20.37
N ALA A 128 6.68 14.23 19.11
CA ALA A 128 5.86 13.11 18.68
C ALA A 128 6.55 11.74 18.87
N GLY A 129 7.75 11.69 19.46
CA GLY A 129 8.47 10.44 19.78
C GLY A 129 9.19 9.81 18.59
N VAL A 130 9.47 10.58 17.54
CA VAL A 130 10.33 10.15 16.43
C VAL A 130 11.78 10.55 16.74
N ASN A 131 12.69 9.58 16.78
CA ASN A 131 14.12 9.91 16.86
C ASN A 131 14.58 10.50 15.51
N THR A 132 14.92 11.79 15.54
CA THR A 132 15.33 12.54 14.34
C THR A 132 16.71 12.14 13.82
N ASP A 133 17.56 11.48 14.62
CA ASP A 133 18.86 10.95 14.18
C ASP A 133 18.70 9.82 13.16
N GLN A 134 17.54 9.21 13.11
CA GLN A 134 17.20 8.18 12.14
C GLN A 134 16.53 8.77 10.88
N LEU A 135 16.33 10.09 10.80
CA LEU A 135 15.68 10.75 9.68
C LEU A 135 16.72 11.38 8.75
N VAL A 136 16.67 11.00 7.49
CA VAL A 136 17.51 11.55 6.43
C VAL A 136 16.63 12.28 5.42
N LEU A 137 16.85 13.59 5.29
CA LEU A 137 16.18 14.42 4.31
C LEU A 137 17.04 14.51 3.05
N VAL A 138 16.46 14.16 1.90
CA VAL A 138 17.15 14.22 0.60
C VAL A 138 16.36 15.10 -0.34
N GLN A 139 17.07 16.10 -0.92
CA GLN A 139 16.53 16.94 -1.99
C GLN A 139 17.28 16.63 -3.27
N THR A 140 16.56 16.40 -4.36
CA THR A 140 17.12 16.15 -5.69
C THR A 140 16.64 17.24 -6.66
N HIS A 141 17.42 17.55 -7.67
CA HIS A 141 17.11 18.64 -8.60
C HIS A 141 16.32 18.16 -9.82
N ASP A 142 16.55 16.94 -10.26
CA ASP A 142 15.90 16.39 -11.44
C ASP A 142 15.25 15.02 -11.21
N SER A 143 14.46 14.57 -12.19
CA SER A 143 13.71 13.33 -12.10
C SER A 143 14.59 12.07 -12.19
N ALA A 144 15.75 12.14 -12.85
CA ALA A 144 16.66 11.00 -12.99
C ALA A 144 17.38 10.75 -11.67
N ASP A 145 17.89 11.80 -11.05
CA ASP A 145 18.51 11.76 -9.72
C ASP A 145 17.51 11.32 -8.65
N PHE A 146 16.27 11.81 -8.73
CA PHE A 146 15.20 11.37 -7.83
C PHE A 146 14.97 9.86 -7.92
N LEU A 147 14.78 9.32 -9.13
CA LEU A 147 14.53 7.89 -9.33
C LEU A 147 15.72 7.04 -8.90
N TRP A 148 16.94 7.46 -9.23
CA TRP A 148 18.16 6.78 -8.84
C TRP A 148 18.30 6.75 -7.31
N THR A 149 18.12 7.89 -6.66
CA THR A 149 18.22 8.03 -5.20
C THR A 149 17.15 7.18 -4.51
N LEU A 150 15.90 7.29 -4.97
CA LEU A 150 14.78 6.52 -4.40
C LEU A 150 15.03 5.01 -4.51
N GLU A 151 15.50 4.53 -5.67
CA GLU A 151 15.84 3.12 -5.87
C GLU A 151 16.93 2.65 -4.91
N ASN A 152 18.00 3.44 -4.72
CA ASN A 152 19.09 3.11 -3.80
C ASN A 152 18.62 3.09 -2.34
N CYS A 153 17.82 4.06 -1.92
CA CYS A 153 17.21 4.06 -0.59
C CYS A 153 16.35 2.81 -0.36
N LEU A 154 15.56 2.42 -1.36
CA LEU A 154 14.71 1.23 -1.27
C LEU A 154 15.50 -0.08 -1.23
N ARG A 155 16.63 -0.17 -1.92
CA ARG A 155 17.50 -1.38 -1.90
C ARG A 155 18.34 -1.50 -0.65
N SER A 156 18.49 -0.41 0.11
CA SER A 156 19.37 -0.40 1.28
C SER A 156 18.80 -1.23 2.45
N PRO A 157 19.59 -2.11 3.06
CA PRO A 157 19.15 -2.97 4.16
C PRO A 157 18.91 -2.19 5.47
N VAL A 158 19.49 -1.01 5.63
CA VAL A 158 19.30 -0.16 6.82
C VAL A 158 17.99 0.62 6.78
N THR A 159 17.34 0.67 5.62
CA THR A 159 16.09 1.41 5.41
C THR A 159 14.91 0.67 6.05
N GLY A 160 14.16 1.38 6.87
CA GLY A 160 12.88 0.89 7.40
C GLY A 160 11.67 1.51 6.69
N LEU A 161 11.77 2.81 6.37
CA LEU A 161 10.71 3.58 5.73
C LEU A 161 11.29 4.56 4.72
N VAL A 162 10.69 4.62 3.54
CA VAL A 162 10.92 5.68 2.57
C VAL A 162 9.62 6.43 2.33
N MET A 163 9.64 7.73 2.53
CA MET A 163 8.57 8.66 2.18
C MET A 163 9.06 9.53 1.04
N ALA A 164 8.33 9.61 -0.05
CA ALA A 164 8.78 10.35 -1.22
C ALA A 164 7.64 11.12 -1.88
N TRP A 165 7.96 12.31 -2.37
CA TRP A 165 7.05 13.21 -3.09
C TRP A 165 7.53 13.35 -4.54
N PRO A 166 7.26 12.34 -5.36
CA PRO A 166 7.67 12.38 -6.76
C PRO A 166 6.78 13.35 -7.55
N GLY A 167 7.35 13.98 -8.54
CA GLY A 167 6.59 14.61 -9.60
C GLY A 167 5.85 13.56 -10.45
N LYS A 168 5.93 13.68 -11.78
CA LYS A 168 5.37 12.68 -12.69
C LYS A 168 6.23 11.42 -12.72
N LEU A 169 5.63 10.26 -12.44
CA LEU A 169 6.25 8.95 -12.62
C LEU A 169 5.50 8.16 -13.71
N ALA A 170 6.24 7.56 -14.62
CA ALA A 170 5.67 6.61 -15.56
C ALA A 170 5.41 5.26 -14.86
N THR A 171 4.48 4.46 -15.40
CA THR A 171 4.17 3.12 -14.87
C THR A 171 5.40 2.21 -14.79
N ARG A 172 6.33 2.34 -15.75
CA ARG A 172 7.61 1.59 -15.74
C ARG A 172 8.48 1.95 -14.53
N ASP A 173 8.49 3.22 -14.13
CA ASP A 173 9.30 3.70 -13.01
C ASP A 173 8.73 3.17 -11.69
N ILE A 174 7.41 3.19 -11.52
CA ILE A 174 6.74 2.61 -10.35
C ILE A 174 7.00 1.10 -10.27
N ARG A 175 7.03 0.39 -11.42
CA ARG A 175 7.35 -1.04 -11.44
C ARG A 175 8.80 -1.30 -11.03
N ARG A 176 9.75 -0.48 -11.49
CA ARG A 176 11.16 -0.54 -11.09
C ARG A 176 11.33 -0.32 -9.59
N LEU A 177 10.67 0.70 -9.04
CA LEU A 177 10.67 1.01 -7.61
C LEU A 177 10.01 -0.11 -6.77
N GLN A 178 8.95 -0.73 -7.29
CA GLN A 178 8.33 -1.89 -6.64
C GLN A 178 9.34 -3.04 -6.45
N LEU A 179 10.11 -3.37 -7.48
CA LEU A 179 11.16 -4.40 -7.41
C LEU A 179 12.28 -4.02 -6.43
N ALA A 180 12.65 -2.72 -6.38
CA ALA A 180 13.63 -2.23 -5.42
C ALA A 180 13.14 -2.36 -3.97
N SER A 181 11.87 -2.04 -3.71
CA SER A 181 11.24 -2.19 -2.40
C SER A 181 11.15 -3.68 -1.98
N GLU A 182 10.85 -4.57 -2.92
CA GLU A 182 10.87 -6.03 -2.67
C GLU A 182 12.24 -6.51 -2.24
N ALA A 183 13.31 -6.03 -2.91
CA ALA A 183 14.69 -6.40 -2.59
C ALA A 183 15.14 -5.91 -1.20
N GLY A 184 14.76 -4.69 -0.80
CA GLY A 184 15.13 -4.10 0.49
C GLY A 184 14.19 -4.44 1.63
N ASN A 185 13.03 -5.05 1.35
CA ASN A 185 12.02 -5.45 2.35
C ASN A 185 11.64 -4.32 3.33
N ASN A 186 11.47 -3.11 2.83
CA ASN A 186 11.08 -1.90 3.56
C ASN A 186 9.67 -1.45 3.20
N VAL A 187 9.17 -0.44 3.90
CA VAL A 187 7.91 0.23 3.56
C VAL A 187 8.23 1.45 2.72
N CYS A 188 7.55 1.60 1.59
CA CYS A 188 7.65 2.79 0.74
C CYS A 188 6.28 3.44 0.59
N ILE A 189 6.21 4.74 0.88
CA ILE A 189 5.00 5.55 0.73
C ILE A 189 5.30 6.70 -0.23
N LEU A 190 4.60 6.72 -1.36
CA LEU A 190 4.66 7.77 -2.35
C LEU A 190 3.46 8.71 -2.16
N PHE A 191 3.72 9.98 -1.88
CA PHE A 191 2.69 11.01 -1.84
C PHE A 191 2.57 11.64 -3.21
N ARG A 192 1.41 11.46 -3.84
CA ARG A 192 1.17 11.87 -5.23
C ARG A 192 -0.11 12.68 -5.35
N GLU A 193 -0.22 13.44 -6.41
CA GLU A 193 -1.44 14.20 -6.70
C GLU A 193 -2.64 13.28 -6.93
N ARG A 194 -3.80 13.66 -6.42
CA ARG A 194 -5.05 12.92 -6.52
C ARG A 194 -5.45 12.61 -7.96
N ARG A 195 -5.14 13.49 -8.92
CA ARG A 195 -5.40 13.25 -10.36
C ARG A 195 -4.73 11.97 -10.90
N GLN A 196 -3.73 11.42 -10.19
CA GLN A 196 -3.10 10.15 -10.53
C GLN A 196 -3.97 8.94 -10.15
N ALA A 197 -5.10 9.14 -9.43
CA ALA A 197 -5.99 8.05 -9.02
C ALA A 197 -6.54 7.26 -10.21
N GLU A 198 -6.84 7.95 -11.31
CA GLU A 198 -7.38 7.35 -12.54
C GLU A 198 -6.35 6.55 -13.34
N GLN A 199 -5.06 6.79 -13.10
CA GLN A 199 -4.00 6.09 -13.81
C GLN A 199 -3.76 4.70 -13.21
N HIS A 200 -3.56 3.73 -14.11
CA HIS A 200 -3.15 2.39 -13.67
C HIS A 200 -1.78 2.45 -12.97
N SER A 201 -1.71 1.86 -11.77
CA SER A 201 -0.47 1.77 -11.01
C SER A 201 -0.19 0.33 -10.57
N PRO A 202 1.07 -0.13 -10.66
CA PRO A 202 1.51 -1.43 -10.14
C PRO A 202 1.67 -1.45 -8.62
N ALA A 203 1.54 -0.31 -7.90
CA ALA A 203 1.63 -0.26 -6.45
C ALA A 203 0.70 -1.27 -5.77
N ALA A 204 1.14 -1.83 -4.64
CA ALA A 204 0.40 -2.84 -3.90
C ALA A 204 -0.79 -2.27 -3.12
N LEU A 205 -0.64 -1.03 -2.63
CA LEU A 205 -1.66 -0.29 -1.90
C LEU A 205 -1.83 1.10 -2.53
N ARG A 206 -3.07 1.55 -2.68
CA ARG A 206 -3.39 2.91 -3.11
C ARG A 206 -4.49 3.47 -2.23
N LEU A 207 -4.20 4.56 -1.56
CA LEU A 207 -5.10 5.28 -0.68
C LEU A 207 -5.35 6.67 -1.24
N GLU A 208 -6.59 7.08 -1.31
CA GLU A 208 -6.97 8.47 -1.54
C GLU A 208 -7.21 9.11 -0.19
N LEU A 209 -6.52 10.22 0.07
CA LEU A 209 -6.60 10.96 1.32
C LEU A 209 -7.39 12.24 1.10
N ILE A 210 -8.44 12.45 1.89
CA ILE A 210 -9.34 13.59 1.77
C ILE A 210 -9.46 14.22 3.17
N PRO A 211 -9.29 15.55 3.29
CA PRO A 211 -9.52 16.22 4.57
C PRO A 211 -10.96 16.01 5.03
N GLY A 212 -11.14 15.70 6.30
CA GLY A 212 -12.42 15.60 6.96
C GLY A 212 -12.73 16.85 7.79
N GLU A 213 -13.79 16.80 8.56
CA GLU A 213 -14.11 17.80 9.57
C GLU A 213 -13.29 17.57 10.83
N HIS A 214 -13.10 18.62 11.66
CA HIS A 214 -12.45 18.51 12.98
C HIS A 214 -11.08 17.83 12.98
N GLN A 215 -10.24 18.08 11.92
CA GLN A 215 -8.92 17.44 11.72
C GLN A 215 -8.98 15.94 11.44
N ASP A 216 -10.13 15.42 11.04
CA ASP A 216 -10.25 14.05 10.59
C ASP A 216 -9.59 13.85 9.21
N LEU A 217 -9.15 12.63 8.94
CA LEU A 217 -8.68 12.22 7.62
C LEU A 217 -9.60 11.12 7.08
N LYS A 218 -10.28 11.40 5.98
CA LYS A 218 -11.07 10.41 5.24
C LYS A 218 -10.16 9.67 4.29
N ILE A 219 -10.23 8.34 4.31
CA ILE A 219 -9.38 7.47 3.49
C ILE A 219 -10.27 6.57 2.64
N ASN A 220 -10.07 6.64 1.33
CA ASN A 220 -10.66 5.71 0.37
C ASN A 220 -9.59 4.72 -0.10
N ILE A 221 -9.83 3.42 0.05
CA ILE A 221 -8.91 2.39 -0.43
C ILE A 221 -9.23 2.12 -1.90
N LEU A 222 -8.43 2.69 -2.80
CA LEU A 222 -8.61 2.54 -4.25
C LEU A 222 -8.08 1.19 -4.75
N LYS A 223 -7.03 0.67 -4.11
CA LYS A 223 -6.43 -0.61 -4.45
C LYS A 223 -5.73 -1.22 -3.24
N ARG A 224 -5.91 -2.52 -3.07
CA ARG A 224 -5.13 -3.35 -2.17
C ARG A 224 -4.85 -4.69 -2.84
N ARG A 225 -3.58 -5.15 -2.85
CA ARG A 225 -3.23 -6.47 -3.39
C ARG A 225 -3.99 -7.56 -2.63
N GLY A 226 -4.69 -8.43 -3.34
CA GLY A 226 -5.42 -9.55 -2.74
C GLY A 226 -6.76 -9.19 -2.10
N SER A 227 -7.35 -8.04 -2.41
CA SER A 227 -8.68 -7.63 -1.93
C SER A 227 -9.44 -6.76 -2.93
N TRP A 228 -10.74 -6.62 -2.69
CA TRP A 228 -11.61 -5.73 -3.47
C TRP A 228 -11.37 -4.27 -3.07
N PRO A 229 -11.38 -3.33 -4.04
CA PRO A 229 -11.32 -1.90 -3.78
C PRO A 229 -12.65 -1.37 -3.21
N GLY A 230 -12.64 -0.10 -2.78
CA GLY A 230 -13.87 0.63 -2.41
C GLY A 230 -14.17 0.67 -0.92
N GLN A 231 -13.30 0.14 -0.06
CA GLN A 231 -13.41 0.32 1.38
C GLN A 231 -13.03 1.75 1.77
N ARG A 232 -13.72 2.27 2.80
CA ARG A 232 -13.52 3.65 3.29
C ARG A 232 -13.45 3.66 4.80
N CYS A 233 -12.66 4.57 5.35
CA CYS A 233 -12.65 4.85 6.78
C CYS A 233 -12.34 6.32 7.04
N THR A 234 -12.65 6.77 8.25
CA THR A 234 -12.29 8.09 8.74
C THR A 234 -11.41 7.91 9.96
N LEU A 235 -10.30 8.63 10.00
CA LEU A 235 -9.37 8.64 11.13
C LEU A 235 -9.47 9.98 11.85
N ALA A 236 -9.78 9.95 13.13
CA ALA A 236 -9.67 11.10 14.00
C ALA A 236 -8.19 11.32 14.36
N LEU A 237 -7.56 12.32 13.75
CA LEU A 237 -6.15 12.62 13.96
C LEU A 237 -5.90 13.50 15.19
N GLY A 238 -6.91 14.26 15.61
CA GLY A 238 -6.84 15.25 16.69
C GLY A 238 -6.85 14.66 18.13
N HIS A 239 -7.12 13.38 18.31
CA HIS A 239 -7.35 12.78 19.65
C HIS A 239 -6.31 11.74 20.04
N ARG A 240 -5.07 11.80 19.56
CA ARG A 240 -4.04 10.98 20.19
C ARG A 240 -3.63 11.57 21.51
N ALA A 241 -4.07 10.90 22.58
CA ALA A 241 -3.56 11.13 23.94
C ALA A 241 -2.03 11.10 23.94
N GLY A 242 -1.41 12.24 24.10
CA GLY A 242 0.06 12.41 24.13
C GLY A 242 0.53 13.79 23.71
N ILE A 243 -0.21 14.49 22.86
CA ILE A 243 -0.04 15.93 22.70
C ILE A 243 -1.12 16.57 23.57
N GLN A 244 -0.89 16.65 24.87
CA GLN A 244 -1.61 17.62 25.66
C GLN A 244 -1.30 18.98 25.01
N ALA A 245 -2.30 19.59 24.41
CA ALA A 245 -2.26 21.01 24.13
C ALA A 245 -1.91 21.64 25.50
N SER A 246 -0.69 22.11 25.66
CA SER A 246 -0.35 22.96 26.75
C SER A 246 -1.35 24.10 26.72
N ASP A 247 -2.02 24.30 27.82
CA ASP A 247 -3.04 25.30 28.11
C ASP A 247 -2.78 26.57 27.28
N PRO A 248 -3.75 27.05 26.46
CA PRO A 248 -3.56 28.24 25.65
C PRO A 248 -3.42 29.54 26.46
N THR A 249 -3.44 29.46 27.80
CA THR A 249 -3.26 30.60 28.71
C THR A 249 -1.81 31.00 28.91
N GLY A 250 -0.85 30.23 28.41
CA GLY A 250 0.58 30.60 28.43
C GLY A 250 0.95 31.43 27.19
N VAL A 251 0.41 32.63 27.03
CA VAL A 251 0.98 33.62 26.09
C VAL A 251 2.40 33.95 26.59
N ILE A 252 3.42 33.40 25.95
CA ILE A 252 4.79 33.84 26.17
C ILE A 252 4.89 35.25 25.57
N GLN A 253 4.79 36.27 26.46
CA GLN A 253 5.11 37.65 26.08
C GLN A 253 6.60 37.69 25.73
N GLY A 254 6.88 37.91 24.46
CA GLY A 254 8.24 38.12 23.97
C GLY A 254 8.80 39.47 24.45
N PRO A 255 10.14 39.65 24.48
CA PRO A 255 10.79 40.88 24.99
C PRO A 255 10.48 42.16 24.17
N TRP A 256 9.70 42.07 23.13
CA TRP A 256 9.30 43.20 22.25
C TRP A 256 7.96 43.86 22.62
N SER A 257 7.34 43.47 23.70
CA SER A 257 6.06 44.04 24.14
C SER A 257 6.23 45.14 25.24
N GLN A 258 7.40 45.74 25.39
CA GLN A 258 7.62 46.93 26.21
C GLN A 258 8.26 48.01 25.36
N ASP A 259 7.58 49.12 25.30
CA ASP A 259 7.99 50.51 25.01
C ASP A 259 7.14 51.13 23.92
N GLY A 260 6.11 51.81 24.40
CA GLY A 260 5.24 52.66 23.56
C GLY A 260 4.21 53.39 24.38
N ALA A 261 4.61 53.98 25.53
CA ALA A 261 3.75 54.94 26.23
C ALA A 261 4.66 55.99 26.91
N THR A 262 4.92 57.04 26.22
CA THR A 262 5.07 58.41 26.71
C THR A 262 4.58 59.40 25.66
#